data_9089e3ed15b94f6a4f5437e67509d175
#
_entry.id   9089e3ed15b94f6a4f5437e67509d175
#
_cell.length_a   1.000
_cell.length_b   1.000
_cell.length_c   1.000
_cell.angle_alpha   90.00
_cell.angle_beta   90.00
_cell.angle_gamma   90.00
#
_symmetry.space_group_name_H-M   'P 1'
#
loop_
_entity.id
_entity.type
_entity.pdbx_description
1 polymer ?
#
loop_
_entity_poly.entity_id
_entity_poly.type
_entity_poly.pdbx_seq_one_letter_code
_entity_poly.pdbx_strand_id
1 'polypeptide(L)'
;MLTVGPSSIRRLGTTGGRQAFRDAKEGLKFIRKSPVLFGAISLDLVAVLLGGAVALLPAIAENRLGVGAVGLGWLRAGVGIGATLVAATLSIRPLKRHIGRSLMTAVAIFGLGTIVLGLTRSFIVAFLALMVLSGADAVSVYIRASLVPLATPEEMRGRVLAVEGVFIGASNELGAVESGLTAAAFGLVGAILFGGFGTLAAVVIWWKFFPALSNVKSFSEVRPPPS
;
A
#
# COMPACT_ATOMS: atom_id res chain seq x y z
N MET A 1 -45.81 24.35 4.26
CA MET A 1 -44.77 25.30 3.86
C MET A 1 -43.59 25.14 4.80
N LEU A 2 -42.64 24.27 4.45
CA LEU A 2 -41.45 23.96 5.24
C LEU A 2 -40.36 24.91 4.83
N THR A 3 -40.03 25.90 5.67
CA THR A 3 -38.92 26.81 5.49
C THR A 3 -37.61 26.05 5.80
N VAL A 4 -36.89 25.68 4.74
CA VAL A 4 -35.53 25.19 4.86
C VAL A 4 -34.66 26.39 5.25
N GLY A 5 -34.19 26.43 6.50
CA GLY A 5 -33.24 27.42 6.96
C GLY A 5 -31.92 27.31 6.20
N PRO A 6 -31.17 28.40 5.97
CA PRO A 6 -29.92 28.36 5.26
C PRO A 6 -28.93 27.49 6.04
N SER A 7 -28.60 26.33 5.47
CA SER A 7 -27.48 25.50 5.93
C SER A 7 -26.24 26.40 5.97
N SER A 8 -25.68 26.58 7.15
CA SER A 8 -24.40 27.23 7.36
C SER A 8 -23.34 26.45 6.57
N ILE A 9 -23.10 26.86 5.33
CA ILE A 9 -21.91 26.47 4.59
C ILE A 9 -20.75 27.02 5.42
N ARG A 10 -20.21 26.15 6.29
CA ARG A 10 -18.98 26.42 7.02
C ARG A 10 -17.95 26.69 5.93
N ARG A 11 -17.65 27.98 5.69
CA ARG A 11 -16.57 28.38 4.78
C ARG A 11 -15.38 27.57 5.24
N LEU A 12 -14.89 26.71 4.35
CA LEU A 12 -13.58 26.11 4.46
C LEU A 12 -12.61 27.28 4.42
N GLY A 13 -12.36 27.85 5.61
CA GLY A 13 -11.35 28.85 5.80
C GLY A 13 -10.07 28.26 5.24
N THR A 14 -9.38 29.01 4.40
CA THR A 14 -8.02 28.77 3.97
C THR A 14 -7.19 28.57 5.24
N THR A 15 -7.09 27.34 5.69
CA THR A 15 -6.20 26.97 6.78
C THR A 15 -4.81 27.30 6.29
N GLY A 16 -4.22 28.38 6.83
CA GLY A 16 -2.94 28.87 6.38
C GLY A 16 -1.94 27.72 6.37
N GLY A 17 -1.04 27.66 5.40
CA GLY A 17 -0.09 26.54 5.22
C GLY A 17 0.65 26.16 6.50
N ARG A 18 0.82 27.09 7.45
CA ARG A 18 1.36 26.84 8.79
C ARG A 18 0.47 25.92 9.65
N GLN A 19 -0.86 26.02 9.53
CA GLN A 19 -1.78 25.16 10.27
C GLN A 19 -1.79 23.73 9.68
N ALA A 20 -1.84 23.62 8.36
CA ALA A 20 -1.74 22.32 7.67
C ALA A 20 -0.42 21.59 8.00
N PHE A 21 0.71 22.33 8.04
CA PHE A 21 2.00 21.78 8.42
C PHE A 21 2.03 21.33 9.89
N ARG A 22 1.42 22.11 10.80
CA ARG A 22 1.30 21.74 12.22
C ARG A 22 0.45 20.49 12.39
N ASP A 23 -0.69 20.43 11.73
CA ASP A 23 -1.60 19.27 11.76
C ASP A 23 -0.92 18.01 11.22
N ALA A 24 -0.17 18.12 10.13
CA ALA A 24 0.63 17.02 9.59
C ALA A 24 1.72 16.57 10.58
N LYS A 25 2.41 17.50 11.23
CA LYS A 25 3.41 17.17 12.25
C LYS A 25 2.81 16.46 13.47
N GLU A 26 1.62 16.88 13.90
CA GLU A 26 0.89 16.22 14.99
C GLU A 26 0.45 14.81 14.59
N GLY A 27 -0.09 14.62 13.38
CA GLY A 27 -0.44 13.32 12.83
C GLY A 27 0.78 12.38 12.75
N LEU A 28 1.90 12.87 12.24
CA LEU A 28 3.15 12.11 12.18
C LEU A 28 3.69 11.72 13.56
N LYS A 29 3.62 12.65 14.53
CA LYS A 29 4.02 12.39 15.91
C LYS A 29 3.15 11.31 16.54
N PHE A 30 1.85 11.31 16.26
CA PHE A 30 0.92 10.30 16.74
C PHE A 30 1.23 8.93 16.12
N ILE A 31 1.42 8.84 14.80
CA ILE A 31 1.80 7.61 14.10
C ILE A 31 3.06 7.00 14.70
N ARG A 32 4.10 7.82 14.94
CA ARG A 32 5.38 7.36 15.52
C ARG A 32 5.26 6.84 16.95
N LYS A 33 4.29 7.33 17.72
CA LYS A 33 4.04 6.87 19.10
C LYS A 33 3.27 5.56 19.16
N SER A 34 2.57 5.18 18.09
CA SER A 34 1.82 3.92 18.00
C SER A 34 2.63 2.89 17.22
N PRO A 35 3.22 1.87 17.89
CA PRO A 35 4.04 0.85 17.21
C PRO A 35 3.26 0.08 16.13
N VAL A 36 1.96 -0.12 16.32
CA VAL A 36 1.10 -0.82 15.36
C VAL A 36 0.89 0.04 14.11
N LEU A 37 0.53 1.33 14.27
CA LEU A 37 0.34 2.25 13.15
C LEU A 37 1.65 2.48 12.41
N PHE A 38 2.72 2.77 13.15
CA PHE A 38 4.03 3.01 12.55
C PHE A 38 4.51 1.79 11.78
N GLY A 39 4.36 0.59 12.37
CA GLY A 39 4.73 -0.66 11.72
C GLY A 39 3.92 -0.94 10.44
N ALA A 40 2.59 -0.74 10.48
CA ALA A 40 1.72 -1.00 9.33
C ALA A 40 1.97 -0.01 8.18
N ILE A 41 2.03 1.29 8.48
CA ILE A 41 2.23 2.34 7.48
C ILE A 41 3.63 2.25 6.89
N SER A 42 4.68 2.10 7.73
CA SER A 42 6.06 2.06 7.23
C SER A 42 6.40 0.78 6.46
N LEU A 43 5.80 -0.36 6.81
CA LEU A 43 5.94 -1.59 6.02
C LEU A 43 5.43 -1.39 4.59
N ASP A 44 4.25 -0.81 4.47
CA ASP A 44 3.65 -0.54 3.17
C ASP A 44 4.46 0.48 2.36
N LEU A 45 4.90 1.57 3.01
CA LEU A 45 5.73 2.58 2.34
C LEU A 45 7.01 1.96 1.75
N VAL A 46 7.68 1.09 2.51
CA VAL A 46 8.89 0.40 2.04
C VAL A 46 8.55 -0.61 0.95
N ALA A 47 7.45 -1.35 1.09
CA ALA A 47 7.01 -2.32 0.08
C ALA A 47 6.63 -1.64 -1.25
N VAL A 48 5.93 -0.50 -1.19
CA VAL A 48 5.57 0.29 -2.38
C VAL A 48 6.80 0.94 -3.00
N LEU A 49 7.70 1.51 -2.18
CA LEU A 49 8.94 2.13 -2.63
C LEU A 49 9.81 1.14 -3.40
N LEU A 50 9.98 -0.08 -2.88
CA LEU A 50 10.79 -1.13 -3.50
C LEU A 50 10.02 -1.92 -4.57
N GLY A 51 8.68 -2.00 -4.45
CA GLY A 51 7.81 -2.78 -5.31
C GLY A 51 7.40 -2.12 -6.61
N GLY A 52 8.09 -1.09 -7.08
CA GLY A 52 7.75 -0.26 -8.26
C GLY A 52 7.69 -0.99 -9.62
N ALA A 53 7.65 -2.32 -9.64
CA ALA A 53 7.58 -3.14 -10.85
C ALA A 53 6.40 -2.78 -11.78
N VAL A 54 5.31 -2.23 -11.23
CA VAL A 54 4.16 -1.75 -12.02
C VAL A 54 4.54 -0.54 -12.89
N ALA A 55 5.45 0.32 -12.43
CA ALA A 55 5.98 1.43 -13.23
C ALA A 55 6.81 0.93 -14.42
N LEU A 56 7.43 -0.25 -14.31
CA LEU A 56 8.24 -0.88 -15.36
C LEU A 56 7.40 -1.74 -16.33
N LEU A 57 6.08 -1.85 -16.15
CA LEU A 57 5.18 -2.66 -17.00
C LEU A 57 5.33 -2.37 -18.50
N PRO A 58 5.43 -1.12 -18.97
CA PRO A 58 5.66 -0.85 -20.40
C PRO A 58 6.94 -1.51 -20.91
N ALA A 59 8.04 -1.37 -20.16
CA ALA A 59 9.32 -1.98 -20.53
C ALA A 59 9.28 -3.52 -20.45
N ILE A 60 8.54 -4.09 -19.49
CA ILE A 60 8.32 -5.55 -19.40
C ILE A 60 7.56 -6.04 -20.64
N ALA A 61 6.48 -5.37 -21.01
CA ALA A 61 5.63 -5.75 -22.15
C ALA A 61 6.41 -5.71 -23.46
N GLU A 62 7.20 -4.67 -23.69
CA GLU A 62 7.94 -4.45 -24.93
C GLU A 62 9.22 -5.27 -25.00
N ASN A 63 10.12 -5.11 -24.00
CA ASN A 63 11.49 -5.62 -24.08
C ASN A 63 11.62 -7.07 -23.60
N ARG A 64 10.65 -7.58 -22.83
CA ARG A 64 10.76 -8.92 -22.24
C ARG A 64 9.72 -9.90 -22.77
N LEU A 65 8.48 -9.44 -22.95
CA LEU A 65 7.38 -10.29 -23.41
C LEU A 65 7.08 -10.12 -24.91
N GLY A 66 7.48 -9.01 -25.53
CA GLY A 66 7.26 -8.74 -26.95
C GLY A 66 5.77 -8.62 -27.34
N VAL A 67 4.91 -8.18 -26.41
CA VAL A 67 3.44 -8.25 -26.59
C VAL A 67 2.79 -6.94 -27.04
N GLY A 68 3.57 -5.87 -27.20
CA GLY A 68 3.09 -4.58 -27.68
C GLY A 68 2.01 -3.93 -26.81
N ALA A 69 1.31 -2.92 -27.36
CA ALA A 69 0.33 -2.10 -26.62
C ALA A 69 -0.89 -2.90 -26.13
N VAL A 70 -1.38 -3.85 -26.93
CA VAL A 70 -2.52 -4.69 -26.54
C VAL A 70 -2.16 -5.60 -25.37
N GLY A 71 -0.99 -6.23 -25.41
CA GLY A 71 -0.50 -7.04 -24.32
C GLY A 71 -0.27 -6.23 -23.04
N LEU A 72 0.26 -5.02 -23.15
CA LEU A 72 0.37 -4.09 -22.02
C LEU A 72 -1.01 -3.75 -21.42
N GLY A 73 -2.01 -3.55 -22.26
CA GLY A 73 -3.39 -3.34 -21.82
C GLY A 73 -3.92 -4.51 -20.98
N TRP A 74 -3.69 -5.73 -21.43
CA TRP A 74 -4.07 -6.94 -20.68
C TRP A 74 -3.28 -7.10 -19.37
N LEU A 75 -1.98 -6.82 -19.35
CA LEU A 75 -1.18 -6.83 -18.12
C LEU A 75 -1.72 -5.84 -17.09
N ARG A 76 -2.09 -4.62 -17.52
CA ARG A 76 -2.74 -3.63 -16.65
C ARG A 76 -4.13 -4.09 -16.19
N ALA A 77 -4.90 -4.71 -17.07
CA ALA A 77 -6.18 -5.32 -16.70
C ALA A 77 -6.00 -6.40 -15.63
N GLY A 78 -4.95 -7.21 -15.71
CA GLY A 78 -4.59 -8.21 -14.69
C GLY A 78 -4.43 -7.62 -13.30
N VAL A 79 -3.77 -6.45 -13.20
CA VAL A 79 -3.65 -5.71 -11.93
C VAL A 79 -5.04 -5.33 -11.40
N GLY A 80 -5.90 -4.74 -12.23
CA GLY A 80 -7.26 -4.36 -11.84
C GLY A 80 -8.13 -5.56 -11.44
N ILE A 81 -8.05 -6.66 -12.21
CA ILE A 81 -8.81 -7.89 -11.95
C ILE A 81 -8.39 -8.49 -10.61
N GLY A 82 -7.09 -8.62 -10.34
CA GLY A 82 -6.58 -9.18 -9.09
C GLY A 82 -7.05 -8.39 -7.87
N ALA A 83 -6.89 -7.08 -7.90
CA ALA A 83 -7.34 -6.19 -6.83
C ALA A 83 -8.87 -6.27 -6.61
N THR A 84 -9.66 -6.24 -7.71
CA THR A 84 -11.12 -6.29 -7.64
C THR A 84 -11.64 -7.62 -7.08
N LEU A 85 -11.09 -8.75 -7.53
CA LEU A 85 -11.48 -10.08 -7.04
C LEU A 85 -11.23 -10.21 -5.53
N VAL A 86 -10.08 -9.74 -5.05
CA VAL A 86 -9.75 -9.79 -3.63
C VAL A 86 -10.63 -8.81 -2.85
N ALA A 87 -10.83 -7.58 -3.33
CA ALA A 87 -11.70 -6.61 -2.68
C ALA A 87 -13.15 -7.13 -2.58
N ALA A 88 -13.70 -7.73 -3.64
CA ALA A 88 -15.02 -8.37 -3.62
C ALA A 88 -15.07 -9.54 -2.62
N THR A 89 -14.03 -10.37 -2.58
CA THR A 89 -13.94 -11.48 -1.61
C THR A 89 -13.94 -10.97 -0.17
N LEU A 90 -13.16 -9.93 0.11
CA LEU A 90 -13.08 -9.31 1.45
C LEU A 90 -14.39 -8.61 1.85
N SER A 91 -15.15 -8.09 0.89
CA SER A 91 -16.48 -7.52 1.15
C SER A 91 -17.49 -8.58 1.59
N ILE A 92 -17.40 -9.79 1.03
CA ILE A 92 -18.29 -10.91 1.38
C ILE A 92 -17.76 -11.67 2.61
N ARG A 93 -16.44 -11.85 2.70
CA ARG A 93 -15.75 -12.59 3.77
C ARG A 93 -14.66 -11.72 4.40
N PRO A 94 -15.03 -10.77 5.29
CA PRO A 94 -14.06 -9.87 5.89
C PRO A 94 -13.06 -10.63 6.77
N LEU A 95 -11.83 -10.15 6.78
CA LEU A 95 -10.78 -10.67 7.65
C LEU A 95 -11.14 -10.38 9.12
N LYS A 96 -11.23 -11.44 9.93
CA LYS A 96 -11.62 -11.35 11.35
C LYS A 96 -10.49 -11.70 12.32
N ARG A 97 -9.49 -12.45 11.85
CA ARG A 97 -8.43 -13.01 12.72
C ARG A 97 -7.05 -12.86 12.08
N HIS A 98 -6.03 -12.81 12.93
CA HIS A 98 -4.60 -12.78 12.54
C HIS A 98 -4.25 -11.59 11.62
N ILE A 99 -4.83 -10.42 11.90
CA ILE A 99 -4.75 -9.23 11.04
C ILE A 99 -3.29 -8.85 10.74
N GLY A 100 -2.43 -8.78 11.77
CA GLY A 100 -1.03 -8.43 11.58
C GLY A 100 -0.25 -9.46 10.75
N ARG A 101 -0.49 -10.75 10.98
CA ARG A 101 0.13 -11.81 10.16
C ARG A 101 -0.39 -11.80 8.74
N SER A 102 -1.68 -11.56 8.54
CA SER A 102 -2.27 -11.43 7.20
C SER A 102 -1.65 -10.29 6.42
N LEU A 103 -1.39 -9.14 7.06
CA LEU A 103 -0.69 -8.01 6.45
C LEU A 103 0.73 -8.42 6.02
N MET A 104 1.51 -9.04 6.91
CA MET A 104 2.87 -9.50 6.60
C MET A 104 2.89 -10.53 5.46
N THR A 105 1.94 -11.48 5.48
CA THR A 105 1.82 -12.50 4.44
C THR A 105 1.42 -11.88 3.10
N ALA A 106 0.52 -10.91 3.10
CA ALA A 106 0.12 -10.19 1.89
C ALA A 106 1.33 -9.47 1.26
N VAL A 107 2.12 -8.74 2.05
CA VAL A 107 3.34 -8.07 1.56
C VAL A 107 4.38 -9.08 1.08
N ALA A 108 4.50 -10.24 1.74
CA ALA A 108 5.39 -11.31 1.27
C ALA A 108 4.94 -11.90 -0.08
N ILE A 109 3.63 -12.14 -0.27
CA ILE A 109 3.06 -12.60 -1.54
C ILE A 109 3.28 -11.56 -2.64
N PHE A 110 3.12 -10.27 -2.32
CA PHE A 110 3.42 -9.18 -3.23
C PHE A 110 4.88 -9.23 -3.70
N GLY A 111 5.85 -9.34 -2.78
CA GLY A 111 7.26 -9.47 -3.10
C GLY A 111 7.59 -10.72 -3.94
N LEU A 112 7.00 -11.88 -3.61
CA LEU A 112 7.15 -13.11 -4.40
C LEU A 112 6.57 -12.96 -5.81
N GLY A 113 5.38 -12.38 -5.93
CA GLY A 113 4.75 -12.09 -7.22
C GLY A 113 5.62 -11.18 -8.09
N THR A 114 6.26 -10.17 -7.46
CA THR A 114 7.21 -9.28 -8.13
C THR A 114 8.44 -10.05 -8.65
N ILE A 115 9.00 -10.97 -7.86
CA ILE A 115 10.12 -11.83 -8.30
C ILE A 115 9.71 -12.70 -9.48
N VAL A 116 8.54 -13.35 -9.40
CA VAL A 116 8.01 -14.17 -10.49
C VAL A 116 7.83 -13.35 -11.77
N LEU A 117 7.28 -12.13 -11.65
CA LEU A 117 7.14 -11.20 -12.77
C LEU A 117 8.50 -10.86 -13.40
N GLY A 118 9.53 -10.63 -12.59
CA GLY A 118 10.89 -10.33 -13.05
C GLY A 118 11.57 -11.49 -13.76
N LEU A 119 11.32 -12.73 -13.35
CA LEU A 119 11.96 -13.92 -13.91
C LEU A 119 11.25 -14.46 -15.14
N THR A 120 9.93 -14.28 -15.26
CA THR A 120 9.15 -14.88 -16.33
C THR A 120 9.41 -14.26 -17.70
N ARG A 121 9.25 -15.06 -18.75
CA ARG A 121 9.15 -14.64 -20.15
C ARG A 121 7.80 -15.04 -20.76
N SER A 122 6.93 -15.67 -19.98
CA SER A 122 5.60 -16.06 -20.40
C SER A 122 4.59 -14.97 -20.07
N PHE A 123 3.83 -14.54 -21.05
CA PHE A 123 2.75 -13.58 -20.88
C PHE A 123 1.71 -14.05 -19.84
N ILE A 124 1.31 -15.34 -19.93
CA ILE A 124 0.31 -15.91 -19.01
C ILE A 124 0.82 -15.88 -17.57
N VAL A 125 2.09 -16.26 -17.34
CA VAL A 125 2.69 -16.24 -15.99
C VAL A 125 2.81 -14.80 -15.49
N ALA A 126 3.20 -13.86 -16.35
CA ALA A 126 3.27 -12.43 -15.98
C ALA A 126 1.89 -11.88 -15.60
N PHE A 127 0.85 -12.22 -16.40
CA PHE A 127 -0.53 -11.82 -16.13
C PHE A 127 -1.03 -12.35 -14.78
N LEU A 128 -0.83 -13.66 -14.52
CA LEU A 128 -1.20 -14.28 -13.24
C LEU A 128 -0.39 -13.72 -12.06
N ALA A 129 0.90 -13.50 -12.25
CA ALA A 129 1.74 -12.87 -11.23
C ALA A 129 1.23 -11.47 -10.86
N LEU A 130 0.84 -10.66 -11.85
CA LEU A 130 0.24 -9.35 -11.65
C LEU A 130 -1.10 -9.42 -10.92
N MET A 131 -1.95 -10.39 -11.26
CA MET A 131 -3.20 -10.60 -10.51
C MET A 131 -2.94 -10.95 -9.05
N VAL A 132 -1.98 -11.84 -8.78
CA VAL A 132 -1.64 -12.28 -7.42
C VAL A 132 -1.04 -11.14 -6.61
N LEU A 133 -0.05 -10.42 -7.16
CA LEU A 133 0.59 -9.32 -6.44
C LEU A 133 -0.38 -8.16 -6.15
N SER A 134 -1.23 -7.80 -7.11
CA SER A 134 -2.23 -6.74 -6.89
C SER A 134 -3.35 -7.17 -5.94
N GLY A 135 -3.73 -8.45 -5.98
CA GLY A 135 -4.65 -9.02 -4.99
C GLY A 135 -4.05 -8.99 -3.57
N ALA A 136 -2.78 -9.33 -3.44
CA ALA A 136 -2.07 -9.25 -2.17
C ALA A 136 -1.97 -7.78 -1.67
N ASP A 137 -1.69 -6.84 -2.56
CA ASP A 137 -1.71 -5.41 -2.24
C ASP A 137 -3.10 -4.96 -1.77
N ALA A 138 -4.17 -5.39 -2.43
CA ALA A 138 -5.54 -5.10 -2.00
C ALA A 138 -5.85 -5.59 -0.58
N VAL A 139 -5.28 -6.74 -0.14
CA VAL A 139 -5.36 -7.19 1.26
C VAL A 139 -4.65 -6.21 2.19
N SER A 140 -3.45 -5.75 1.83
CA SER A 140 -2.69 -4.77 2.60
C SER A 140 -3.46 -3.46 2.75
N VAL A 141 -3.98 -2.93 1.65
CA VAL A 141 -4.82 -1.72 1.63
C VAL A 141 -6.06 -1.90 2.51
N TYR A 142 -6.78 -3.02 2.40
CA TYR A 142 -7.96 -3.31 3.22
C TYR A 142 -7.63 -3.29 4.73
N ILE A 143 -6.54 -3.95 5.11
CA ILE A 143 -6.12 -4.02 6.51
C ILE A 143 -5.76 -2.64 7.03
N ARG A 144 -4.98 -1.85 6.30
CA ARG A 144 -4.58 -0.49 6.71
C ARG A 144 -5.76 0.47 6.75
N ALA A 145 -6.61 0.46 5.72
CA ALA A 145 -7.82 1.29 5.67
C ALA A 145 -8.78 1.01 6.84
N SER A 146 -8.73 -0.21 7.42
CA SER A 146 -9.51 -0.55 8.61
C SER A 146 -8.76 -0.24 9.91
N LEU A 147 -7.46 -0.59 9.97
CA LEU A 147 -6.65 -0.51 11.18
C LEU A 147 -6.31 0.94 11.56
N VAL A 148 -5.98 1.78 10.59
CA VAL A 148 -5.54 3.17 10.86
C VAL A 148 -6.66 4.00 11.51
N PRO A 149 -7.91 4.02 11.01
CA PRO A 149 -8.99 4.74 11.69
C PRO A 149 -9.36 4.18 13.06
N LEU A 150 -9.28 2.84 13.25
CA LEU A 150 -9.61 2.20 14.53
C LEU A 150 -8.55 2.47 15.61
N ALA A 151 -7.29 2.57 15.23
CA ALA A 151 -6.19 2.87 16.15
C ALA A 151 -6.03 4.37 16.45
N THR A 152 -6.83 5.23 15.80
CA THR A 152 -6.68 6.68 15.88
C THR A 152 -7.89 7.31 16.58
N PRO A 153 -7.70 8.16 17.63
CA PRO A 153 -8.77 8.93 18.24
C PRO A 153 -9.50 9.81 17.20
N GLU A 154 -10.77 10.07 17.44
CA GLU A 154 -11.63 10.75 16.45
C GLU A 154 -11.08 12.13 16.08
N GLU A 155 -10.55 12.88 17.06
CA GLU A 155 -9.98 14.21 16.90
C GLU A 155 -8.71 14.25 16.03
N MET A 156 -7.98 13.12 15.96
CA MET A 156 -6.73 12.99 15.21
C MET A 156 -6.90 12.28 13.87
N ARG A 157 -8.05 11.62 13.64
CA ARG A 157 -8.26 10.72 12.48
C ARG A 157 -8.01 11.41 11.14
N GLY A 158 -8.55 12.61 10.95
CA GLY A 158 -8.33 13.39 9.72
C GLY A 158 -6.85 13.72 9.48
N ARG A 159 -6.12 14.07 10.53
CA ARG A 159 -4.68 14.40 10.44
C ARG A 159 -3.84 13.18 10.11
N VAL A 160 -4.12 12.04 10.75
CA VAL A 160 -3.40 10.77 10.51
C VAL A 160 -3.66 10.26 9.10
N LEU A 161 -4.92 10.25 8.63
CA LEU A 161 -5.26 9.83 7.27
C LEU A 161 -4.67 10.75 6.20
N ALA A 162 -4.62 12.07 6.45
CA ALA A 162 -3.96 13.01 5.53
C ALA A 162 -2.46 12.73 5.42
N VAL A 163 -1.78 12.47 6.54
CA VAL A 163 -0.36 12.11 6.56
C VAL A 163 -0.13 10.78 5.83
N GLU A 164 -0.94 9.76 6.10
CA GLU A 164 -0.88 8.46 5.41
C GLU A 164 -1.04 8.65 3.89
N GLY A 165 -2.04 9.41 3.45
CA GLY A 165 -2.27 9.69 2.02
C GLY A 165 -1.08 10.38 1.34
N VAL A 166 -0.46 11.36 2.00
CA VAL A 166 0.76 12.02 1.49
C VAL A 166 1.90 11.02 1.38
N PHE A 167 2.10 10.16 2.38
CA PHE A 167 3.15 9.15 2.34
C PHE A 167 2.92 8.12 1.23
N ILE A 168 1.69 7.62 1.07
CA ILE A 168 1.36 6.68 -0.02
C ILE A 168 1.65 7.32 -1.38
N GLY A 169 1.19 8.57 -1.61
CA GLY A 169 1.47 9.28 -2.85
C GLY A 169 2.97 9.46 -3.09
N ALA A 170 3.69 9.95 -2.09
CA ALA A 170 5.15 10.14 -2.19
C ALA A 170 5.90 8.82 -2.44
N SER A 171 5.50 7.73 -1.77
CA SER A 171 6.15 6.42 -1.98
C SER A 171 5.90 5.85 -3.37
N ASN A 172 4.71 6.05 -3.95
CA ASN A 172 4.44 5.65 -5.33
C ASN A 172 5.36 6.39 -6.33
N GLU A 173 5.45 7.72 -6.20
CA GLU A 173 6.29 8.53 -7.09
C GLU A 173 7.79 8.22 -6.91
N LEU A 174 8.25 8.16 -5.65
CA LEU A 174 9.63 7.82 -5.36
C LEU A 174 9.97 6.38 -5.78
N GLY A 175 9.04 5.43 -5.63
CA GLY A 175 9.21 4.05 -6.08
C GLY A 175 9.31 3.95 -7.61
N ALA A 176 8.55 4.76 -8.36
CA ALA A 176 8.68 4.84 -9.80
C ALA A 176 10.07 5.39 -10.22
N VAL A 177 10.55 6.43 -9.55
CA VAL A 177 11.90 6.99 -9.77
C VAL A 177 12.99 5.99 -9.40
N GLU A 178 12.88 5.34 -8.23
CA GLU A 178 13.81 4.31 -7.76
C GLU A 178 13.89 3.16 -8.77
N SER A 179 12.74 2.64 -9.21
CA SER A 179 12.68 1.54 -10.19
C SER A 179 13.29 1.94 -11.53
N GLY A 180 13.10 3.18 -11.96
CA GLY A 180 13.73 3.71 -13.18
C GLY A 180 15.25 3.78 -13.06
N LEU A 181 15.78 4.31 -11.95
CA LEU A 181 17.21 4.40 -11.68
C LEU A 181 17.85 3.03 -11.51
N THR A 182 17.20 2.14 -10.79
CA THR A 182 17.65 0.75 -10.58
C THR A 182 17.65 -0.03 -11.90
N ALA A 183 16.65 0.20 -12.76
CA ALA A 183 16.61 -0.40 -14.09
C ALA A 183 17.71 0.13 -15.01
N ALA A 184 18.07 1.41 -14.90
CA ALA A 184 19.21 1.98 -15.63
C ALA A 184 20.55 1.39 -15.16
N ALA A 185 20.70 1.12 -13.86
CA ALA A 185 21.94 0.60 -13.27
C ALA A 185 22.10 -0.92 -13.44
N PHE A 186 21.05 -1.71 -13.20
CA PHE A 186 21.09 -3.18 -13.12
C PHE A 186 20.27 -3.88 -14.21
N GLY A 187 19.71 -3.10 -15.14
CA GLY A 187 18.77 -3.60 -16.14
C GLY A 187 17.38 -3.89 -15.58
N LEU A 188 16.42 -4.08 -16.49
CA LEU A 188 15.01 -4.28 -16.15
C LEU A 188 14.76 -5.42 -15.14
N VAL A 189 15.38 -6.57 -15.39
CA VAL A 189 15.23 -7.75 -14.50
C VAL A 189 15.87 -7.49 -13.14
N GLY A 190 17.06 -6.88 -13.14
CA GLY A 190 17.76 -6.53 -11.89
C GLY A 190 16.93 -5.62 -11.00
N ALA A 191 16.30 -4.60 -11.57
CA ALA A 191 15.42 -3.68 -10.84
C ALA A 191 14.22 -4.40 -10.21
N ILE A 192 13.53 -5.25 -10.98
CA ILE A 192 12.36 -5.98 -10.49
C ILE A 192 12.76 -6.96 -9.38
N LEU A 193 13.87 -7.67 -9.55
CA LEU A 193 14.37 -8.59 -8.52
C LEU A 193 14.82 -7.84 -7.26
N PHE A 194 15.51 -6.72 -7.43
CA PHE A 194 15.88 -5.85 -6.30
C PHE A 194 14.65 -5.43 -5.49
N GLY A 195 13.60 -4.97 -6.17
CA GLY A 195 12.33 -4.61 -5.53
C GLY A 195 11.66 -5.79 -4.81
N GLY A 196 11.56 -6.93 -5.47
CA GLY A 196 10.95 -8.14 -4.90
C GLY A 196 11.71 -8.68 -3.69
N PHE A 197 13.04 -8.84 -3.78
CA PHE A 197 13.87 -9.27 -2.65
C PHE A 197 13.91 -8.23 -1.53
N GLY A 198 13.97 -6.94 -1.87
CA GLY A 198 13.91 -5.85 -0.91
C GLY A 198 12.60 -5.87 -0.12
N THR A 199 11.46 -6.10 -0.79
CA THR A 199 10.16 -6.26 -0.13
C THR A 199 10.14 -7.47 0.82
N LEU A 200 10.68 -8.62 0.42
CA LEU A 200 10.78 -9.79 1.30
C LEU A 200 11.70 -9.52 2.49
N ALA A 201 12.83 -8.86 2.28
CA ALA A 201 13.72 -8.44 3.37
C ALA A 201 13.01 -7.49 4.34
N ALA A 202 12.22 -6.54 3.83
CA ALA A 202 11.40 -5.66 4.65
C ALA A 202 10.42 -6.46 5.52
N VAL A 203 9.72 -7.47 4.97
CA VAL A 203 8.82 -8.33 5.76
C VAL A 203 9.56 -9.01 6.90
N VAL A 204 10.73 -9.58 6.65
CA VAL A 204 11.55 -10.26 7.68
C VAL A 204 11.99 -9.27 8.76
N ILE A 205 12.44 -8.08 8.36
CA ILE A 205 12.86 -7.02 9.29
C ILE A 205 11.67 -6.58 10.14
N TRP A 206 10.51 -6.30 9.54
CA TRP A 206 9.31 -5.86 10.28
C TRP A 206 8.77 -6.96 11.19
N TRP A 207 8.81 -8.21 10.76
CA TRP A 207 8.44 -9.33 11.64
C TRP A 207 9.26 -9.36 12.94
N LYS A 208 10.55 -9.04 12.85
CA LYS A 208 11.46 -9.02 13.99
C LYS A 208 11.35 -7.75 14.84
N PHE A 209 11.24 -6.58 14.18
CA PHE A 209 11.30 -5.29 14.87
C PHE A 209 9.93 -4.73 15.28
N PHE A 210 8.84 -5.21 14.70
CA PHE A 210 7.48 -4.78 15.01
C PHE A 210 6.58 -5.93 15.50
N PRO A 211 6.93 -6.60 16.62
CA PRO A 211 6.10 -7.69 17.15
C PRO A 211 4.71 -7.22 17.55
N ALA A 212 4.55 -5.93 17.92
CA ALA A 212 3.25 -5.35 18.20
C ALA A 212 2.29 -5.44 17.00
N LEU A 213 2.79 -5.24 15.77
CA LEU A 213 2.01 -5.38 14.56
C LEU A 213 1.70 -6.85 14.26
N SER A 214 2.70 -7.73 14.27
CA SER A 214 2.53 -9.15 13.93
C SER A 214 1.58 -9.88 14.90
N ASN A 215 1.46 -9.40 16.13
CA ASN A 215 0.61 -9.98 17.18
C ASN A 215 -0.82 -9.45 17.19
N VAL A 216 -1.20 -8.48 16.35
CA VAL A 216 -2.58 -8.03 16.22
C VAL A 216 -3.45 -9.19 15.73
N LYS A 217 -4.32 -9.69 16.59
CA LYS A 217 -5.18 -10.84 16.27
C LYS A 217 -6.46 -10.42 15.57
N SER A 218 -7.07 -9.33 16.01
CA SER A 218 -8.35 -8.84 15.46
C SER A 218 -8.44 -7.32 15.48
N PHE A 219 -9.32 -6.77 14.65
CA PHE A 219 -9.60 -5.32 14.66
C PHE A 219 -10.22 -4.85 15.98
N SER A 220 -10.90 -5.71 16.72
CA SER A 220 -11.51 -5.38 18.02
C SER A 220 -10.50 -5.15 19.15
N GLU A 221 -9.27 -5.65 18.99
CA GLU A 221 -8.17 -5.43 19.95
C GLU A 221 -7.49 -4.06 19.74
N VAL A 222 -7.68 -3.48 18.55
CA VAL A 222 -7.07 -2.21 18.21
C VAL A 222 -7.94 -1.07 18.77
N ARG A 223 -7.45 -0.40 19.79
CA ARG A 223 -8.10 0.76 20.40
C ARG A 223 -7.16 1.96 20.38
N PRO A 224 -7.70 3.17 20.24
CA PRO A 224 -6.88 4.36 20.46
C PRO A 224 -6.27 4.33 21.87
N PRO A 225 -5.04 4.86 22.05
CA PRO A 225 -4.49 5.03 23.39
C PRO A 225 -5.43 5.93 24.22
N PRO A 226 -5.57 5.68 25.54
CA PRO A 226 -6.35 6.56 26.40
C PRO A 226 -5.81 7.99 26.31
N SER A 227 -6.73 8.95 26.23
CA SER A 227 -6.45 10.39 26.15
C SER A 227 -5.72 10.91 27.36
#